data_706e35ce8c578f55b1f803a95c3a41e0
#
_entry.id   706e35ce8c578f55b1f803a95c3a41e0
#
_cell.length_a   1.000
_cell.length_b   1.000
_cell.length_c   1.000
_cell.angle_alpha   90.00
_cell.angle_beta   90.00
_cell.angle_gamma   90.00
#
_symmetry.space_group_name_H-M   'P 1'
#
loop_
_entity.id
_entity.type
_entity.pdbx_description
1 polymer ?
#
loop_
_entity_poly.entity_id
_entity_poly.type
_entity_poly.pdbx_seq_one_letter_code
_entity_poly.pdbx_strand_id
1 'polypeptide(L)'
;MIYDNNQIISLAKKFRKAIDKAYNNGDFDGDICFKHFPRGCCGDTCYLLATYLYEKGVESLYVCGNFGMQSHAWLVLKDKRVSEPAPKFRIPSDEENRLIEMFGGKKYDKPVDITKYEESNIENGIIVDLTADQFGEVPVFVGYIDGFHKEFEFDFAHEMDYVLEGRLVELYNIVYNYL
;
A
#
# COMPACT_ATOMS: atom_id res chain seq x y z
N MET A 1 -20.12 5.10 0.80
CA MET A 1 -19.96 6.45 1.40
C MET A 1 -18.79 7.07 0.67
N ILE A 2 -18.91 8.30 0.17
CA ILE A 2 -17.80 8.97 -0.53
C ILE A 2 -17.08 9.78 0.55
N TYR A 3 -15.86 9.38 0.89
CA TYR A 3 -15.02 10.15 1.80
C TYR A 3 -14.42 11.36 1.07
N ASP A 4 -14.44 12.52 1.68
CA ASP A 4 -13.65 13.66 1.22
C ASP A 4 -12.18 13.54 1.71
N ASN A 5 -11.30 14.34 1.13
CA ASN A 5 -9.88 14.30 1.47
C ASN A 5 -9.63 14.57 2.97
N ASN A 6 -10.42 15.42 3.63
CA ASN A 6 -10.26 15.73 5.05
C ASN A 6 -10.60 14.53 5.92
N GLN A 7 -11.61 13.75 5.52
CA GLN A 7 -11.97 12.52 6.22
C GLN A 7 -10.85 11.46 6.09
N ILE A 8 -10.27 11.29 4.90
CA ILE A 8 -9.11 10.39 4.70
C ILE A 8 -7.91 10.84 5.53
N ILE A 9 -7.59 12.13 5.52
CA ILE A 9 -6.52 12.71 6.35
C ILE A 9 -6.77 12.42 7.83
N SER A 10 -8.01 12.56 8.29
CA SER A 10 -8.38 12.28 9.69
C SER A 10 -8.17 10.81 10.06
N LEU A 11 -8.61 9.88 9.18
CA LEU A 11 -8.43 8.44 9.36
C LEU A 11 -6.93 8.07 9.37
N ALA A 12 -6.17 8.56 8.42
CA ALA A 12 -4.72 8.34 8.31
C ALA A 12 -3.97 8.82 9.55
N LYS A 13 -4.25 10.05 10.01
CA LYS A 13 -3.67 10.61 11.23
C LYS A 13 -4.05 9.83 12.48
N LYS A 14 -5.31 9.39 12.58
CA LYS A 14 -5.76 8.58 13.71
C LYS A 14 -5.02 7.26 13.77
N PHE A 15 -4.88 6.58 12.62
CA PHE A 15 -4.19 5.30 12.52
C PHE A 15 -2.69 5.44 12.81
N ARG A 16 -2.01 6.43 12.22
CA ARG A 16 -0.60 6.71 12.52
C ARG A 16 -0.39 7.01 14.00
N LYS A 17 -1.24 7.81 14.63
CA LYS A 17 -1.16 8.09 16.07
C LYS A 17 -1.32 6.83 16.91
N ALA A 18 -2.13 5.87 16.49
CA ALA A 18 -2.26 4.58 17.17
C ALA A 18 -0.97 3.77 17.09
N ILE A 19 -0.33 3.71 15.91
CA ILE A 19 0.99 3.08 15.75
C ILE A 19 2.04 3.76 16.63
N ASP A 20 2.12 5.10 16.60
CA ASP A 20 3.09 5.85 17.39
C ASP A 20 2.93 5.60 18.90
N LYS A 21 1.69 5.47 19.39
CA LYS A 21 1.43 5.13 20.80
C LYS A 21 1.90 3.72 21.14
N ALA A 22 1.56 2.72 20.33
CA ALA A 22 2.00 1.34 20.53
C ALA A 22 3.53 1.25 20.50
N TYR A 23 4.16 1.93 19.53
CA TYR A 23 5.62 2.02 19.44
C TYR A 23 6.25 2.63 20.72
N ASN A 24 5.75 3.77 21.17
CA ASN A 24 6.27 4.45 22.37
C ASN A 24 6.04 3.66 23.65
N ASN A 25 5.05 2.77 23.68
CA ASN A 25 4.79 1.87 24.81
C ASN A 25 5.69 0.61 24.80
N GLY A 26 6.44 0.37 23.71
CA GLY A 26 7.25 -0.84 23.55
C GLY A 26 6.47 -2.07 23.13
N ASP A 27 5.20 -1.91 22.68
CA ASP A 27 4.37 -3.05 22.29
C ASP A 27 4.89 -3.78 21.04
N PHE A 28 5.79 -3.14 20.30
CA PHE A 28 6.45 -3.71 19.12
C PHE A 28 7.88 -4.23 19.36
N ASP A 29 8.38 -4.23 20.60
CA ASP A 29 9.78 -4.60 20.90
C ASP A 29 10.13 -6.02 20.44
N GLY A 30 9.15 -6.92 20.41
CA GLY A 30 9.30 -8.29 19.91
C GLY A 30 9.18 -8.44 18.39
N ASP A 31 8.76 -7.40 17.68
CA ASP A 31 8.57 -7.49 16.23
C ASP A 31 9.84 -7.13 15.46
N ILE A 32 10.14 -7.91 14.41
CA ILE A 32 11.39 -7.76 13.65
C ILE A 32 11.49 -6.42 12.90
N CYS A 33 10.36 -5.89 12.41
CA CYS A 33 10.29 -4.64 11.64
C CYS A 33 9.82 -3.47 12.52
N PHE A 34 8.66 -3.59 13.16
CA PHE A 34 8.00 -2.49 13.87
C PHE A 34 8.77 -1.98 15.09
N LYS A 35 9.70 -2.77 15.67
CA LYS A 35 10.64 -2.25 16.68
C LYS A 35 11.52 -1.10 16.16
N HIS A 36 11.59 -0.90 14.85
CA HIS A 36 12.34 0.19 14.22
C HIS A 36 11.44 1.19 13.49
N PHE A 37 10.13 1.15 13.75
CA PHE A 37 9.15 2.01 13.08
C PHE A 37 9.60 3.48 13.06
N PRO A 38 9.46 4.18 11.90
CA PRO A 38 8.84 3.76 10.65
C PRO A 38 9.77 3.02 9.66
N ARG A 39 11.04 2.79 10.00
CA ARG A 39 12.05 2.23 9.09
C ARG A 39 11.79 0.77 8.77
N GLY A 40 11.75 0.45 7.46
CA GLY A 40 11.58 -0.91 6.97
C GLY A 40 10.17 -1.50 7.20
N CYS A 41 9.20 -0.69 7.56
CA CYS A 41 7.83 -1.11 7.87
C CYS A 41 6.81 -0.64 6.82
N CYS A 42 7.24 0.00 5.72
CA CYS A 42 6.32 0.61 4.76
C CYS A 42 5.31 -0.41 4.20
N GLY A 43 5.76 -1.59 3.78
CA GLY A 43 4.89 -2.63 3.26
C GLY A 43 3.87 -3.11 4.30
N ASP A 44 4.33 -3.51 5.48
CA ASP A 44 3.45 -3.97 6.57
C ASP A 44 2.45 -2.88 6.97
N THR A 45 2.91 -1.63 7.09
CA THR A 45 2.06 -0.49 7.42
C THR A 45 0.97 -0.28 6.37
N CYS A 46 1.27 -0.50 5.08
CA CYS A 46 0.26 -0.48 4.02
C CYS A 46 -0.83 -1.53 4.24
N TYR A 47 -0.46 -2.78 4.56
CA TYR A 47 -1.45 -3.83 4.82
C TYR A 47 -2.34 -3.50 6.02
N LEU A 48 -1.76 -3.04 7.13
CA LEU A 48 -2.53 -2.67 8.32
C LEU A 48 -3.46 -1.49 8.05
N LEU A 49 -2.95 -0.44 7.39
CA LEU A 49 -3.74 0.74 7.04
C LEU A 49 -4.85 0.42 6.05
N ALA A 50 -4.57 -0.40 5.03
CA ALA A 50 -5.56 -0.79 4.03
C ALA A 50 -6.74 -1.53 4.67
N THR A 51 -6.47 -2.46 5.59
CA THR A 51 -7.50 -3.17 6.35
C THR A 51 -8.35 -2.19 7.17
N TYR A 52 -7.72 -1.27 7.88
CA TYR A 52 -8.44 -0.23 8.63
C TYR A 52 -9.30 0.67 7.75
N LEU A 53 -8.78 1.09 6.61
CA LEU A 53 -9.52 1.91 5.64
C LEU A 53 -10.67 1.13 5.01
N TYR A 54 -10.47 -0.15 4.70
CA TYR A 54 -11.50 -1.03 4.15
C TYR A 54 -12.68 -1.21 5.10
N GLU A 55 -12.44 -1.34 6.41
CA GLU A 55 -13.50 -1.35 7.44
C GLU A 55 -14.34 -0.07 7.43
N LYS A 56 -13.80 1.03 6.91
CA LYS A 56 -14.51 2.30 6.72
C LYS A 56 -15.10 2.45 5.32
N GLY A 57 -15.01 1.41 4.47
CA GLY A 57 -15.53 1.42 3.10
C GLY A 57 -14.64 2.13 2.08
N VAL A 58 -13.34 2.26 2.39
CA VAL A 58 -12.32 2.84 1.50
C VAL A 58 -11.44 1.73 0.96
N GLU A 59 -11.43 1.53 -0.35
CA GLU A 59 -10.60 0.55 -1.04
C GLU A 59 -9.30 1.21 -1.55
N SER A 60 -8.23 0.43 -1.61
CA SER A 60 -6.93 0.91 -2.05
C SER A 60 -6.16 -0.13 -2.85
N LEU A 61 -5.16 0.34 -3.60
CA LEU A 61 -4.10 -0.45 -4.19
C LEU A 61 -2.84 -0.32 -3.34
N TYR A 62 -2.09 -1.38 -3.22
CA TYR A 62 -0.70 -1.34 -2.77
C TYR A 62 0.18 -0.91 -3.94
N VAL A 63 1.07 0.04 -3.72
CA VAL A 63 2.05 0.48 -4.70
C VAL A 63 3.43 0.43 -4.09
N CYS A 64 4.39 -0.08 -4.86
CA CYS A 64 5.80 -0.12 -4.49
C CYS A 64 6.63 0.54 -5.58
N GLY A 65 7.64 1.30 -5.19
CA GLY A 65 8.62 1.89 -6.08
C GLY A 65 10.03 1.78 -5.51
N ASN A 66 11.02 1.97 -6.36
CA ASN A 66 12.45 1.88 -6.05
C ASN A 66 13.16 3.19 -6.30
N PHE A 67 14.03 3.59 -5.37
CA PHE A 67 14.96 4.70 -5.52
C PHE A 67 16.38 4.21 -5.16
N GLY A 68 17.19 3.97 -6.18
CA GLY A 68 18.49 3.34 -6.02
C GLY A 68 18.37 1.93 -5.42
N MET A 69 18.94 1.71 -4.23
CA MET A 69 18.83 0.44 -3.49
C MET A 69 17.73 0.45 -2.43
N GLN A 70 16.94 1.49 -2.36
CA GLN A 70 15.84 1.62 -1.40
C GLN A 70 14.51 1.38 -2.09
N SER A 71 13.62 0.64 -1.44
CA SER A 71 12.24 0.50 -1.86
C SER A 71 11.32 1.23 -0.88
N HIS A 72 10.19 1.69 -1.38
CA HIS A 72 9.14 2.29 -0.58
C HIS A 72 7.77 1.85 -1.05
N ALA A 73 6.84 1.74 -0.11
CA ALA A 73 5.47 1.34 -0.41
C ALA A 73 4.47 2.32 0.21
N TRP A 74 3.39 2.57 -0.53
CA TRP A 74 2.28 3.41 -0.12
C TRP A 74 0.96 2.86 -0.66
N LEU A 75 -0.15 3.43 -0.23
CA LEU A 75 -1.47 3.11 -0.77
C LEU A 75 -1.90 4.16 -1.78
N VAL A 76 -2.60 3.73 -2.82
CA VAL A 76 -3.36 4.59 -3.72
C VAL A 76 -4.83 4.25 -3.58
N LEU A 77 -5.66 5.24 -3.25
CA LEU A 77 -7.10 5.02 -3.05
C LEU A 77 -7.80 4.78 -4.37
N LYS A 78 -8.70 3.79 -4.39
CA LYS A 78 -9.58 3.56 -5.53
C LYS A 78 -10.69 4.61 -5.55
N ASP A 79 -10.70 5.44 -6.57
CA ASP A 79 -11.80 6.40 -6.77
C ASP A 79 -12.96 5.72 -7.50
N LYS A 80 -14.01 5.39 -6.76
CA LYS A 80 -15.24 4.81 -7.33
C LYS A 80 -15.99 5.75 -8.29
N ARG A 81 -15.54 7.01 -8.41
CA ARG A 81 -16.12 8.01 -9.35
C ARG A 81 -15.51 7.91 -10.75
N VAL A 82 -14.35 7.30 -10.89
CA VAL A 82 -13.76 7.01 -12.19
C VAL A 82 -14.40 5.72 -12.67
N SER A 83 -15.18 5.79 -13.75
CA SER A 83 -15.67 4.57 -14.41
C SER A 83 -14.46 3.68 -14.69
N GLU A 84 -14.52 2.44 -14.21
CA GLU A 84 -13.45 1.47 -14.50
C GLU A 84 -13.17 1.49 -16.01
N PRO A 85 -11.94 1.72 -16.45
CA PRO A 85 -11.62 1.65 -17.85
C PRO A 85 -12.01 0.25 -18.37
N ALA A 86 -12.47 0.17 -19.61
CA ALA A 86 -12.82 -1.11 -20.20
C ALA A 86 -11.65 -2.10 -20.05
N PRO A 87 -11.91 -3.32 -19.57
CA PRO A 87 -10.83 -4.26 -19.27
C PRO A 87 -9.95 -4.49 -20.49
N LYS A 88 -8.65 -4.30 -20.32
CA LYS A 88 -7.64 -4.58 -21.32
C LYS A 88 -7.06 -5.96 -21.03
N PHE A 89 -7.18 -6.85 -21.99
CA PHE A 89 -6.67 -8.21 -21.89
C PHE A 89 -5.43 -8.38 -22.75
N ARG A 90 -4.41 -8.98 -22.18
CA ARG A 90 -3.18 -9.34 -22.86
C ARG A 90 -2.81 -10.79 -22.56
N ILE A 91 -2.33 -11.51 -23.55
CA ILE A 91 -1.67 -12.80 -23.34
C ILE A 91 -0.20 -12.49 -23.05
N PRO A 92 0.34 -12.96 -21.91
CA PRO A 92 1.75 -12.80 -21.61
C PRO A 92 2.63 -13.42 -22.71
N SER A 93 3.75 -12.78 -23.02
CA SER A 93 4.72 -13.30 -23.98
C SER A 93 5.35 -14.61 -23.49
N ASP A 94 5.98 -15.36 -24.39
CA ASP A 94 6.69 -16.58 -24.01
C ASP A 94 7.85 -16.30 -23.04
N GLU A 95 8.47 -15.14 -23.13
CA GLU A 95 9.54 -14.73 -22.23
C GLU A 95 9.01 -14.40 -20.82
N GLU A 96 7.91 -13.66 -20.72
CA GLU A 96 7.23 -13.41 -19.45
C GLU A 96 6.75 -14.71 -18.79
N ASN A 97 6.19 -15.62 -19.56
CA ASN A 97 5.78 -16.92 -19.05
C ASN A 97 6.96 -17.77 -18.56
N ARG A 98 8.14 -17.69 -19.22
CA ARG A 98 9.36 -18.34 -18.73
C ARG A 98 9.83 -17.77 -17.39
N LEU A 99 9.77 -16.45 -17.22
CA LEU A 99 10.12 -15.81 -15.95
C LEU A 99 9.14 -16.24 -14.85
N ILE A 100 7.84 -16.23 -15.12
CA ILE A 100 6.81 -16.68 -14.17
C ILE A 100 7.08 -18.13 -13.73
N GLU A 101 7.35 -19.05 -14.65
CA GLU A 101 7.68 -20.45 -14.34
C GLU A 101 8.98 -20.58 -13.55
N MET A 102 10.01 -19.78 -13.85
CA MET A 102 11.29 -19.77 -13.16
C MET A 102 11.16 -19.34 -11.70
N PHE A 103 10.20 -18.47 -11.38
CA PHE A 103 9.87 -18.06 -10.02
C PHE A 103 8.75 -18.90 -9.36
N GLY A 104 8.42 -20.08 -9.93
CA GLY A 104 7.47 -21.02 -9.33
C GLY A 104 6.00 -20.73 -9.63
N GLY A 105 5.69 -19.76 -10.50
CA GLY A 105 4.35 -19.49 -10.99
C GLY A 105 3.91 -20.46 -12.09
N LYS A 106 2.63 -20.41 -12.45
CA LYS A 106 2.06 -21.20 -13.56
C LYS A 106 2.01 -20.35 -14.83
N LYS A 107 2.33 -20.96 -15.97
CA LYS A 107 2.17 -20.36 -17.29
C LYS A 107 0.74 -19.88 -17.51
N TYR A 108 0.60 -18.65 -18.00
CA TYR A 108 -0.69 -18.10 -18.45
C TYR A 108 -0.87 -18.35 -19.94
N ASP A 109 -1.87 -19.16 -20.28
CA ASP A 109 -2.30 -19.46 -21.66
C ASP A 109 -3.59 -18.70 -22.05
N LYS A 110 -4.13 -17.91 -21.12
CA LYS A 110 -5.34 -17.09 -21.28
C LYS A 110 -5.02 -15.61 -21.15
N PRO A 111 -5.84 -14.73 -21.78
CA PRO A 111 -5.70 -13.30 -21.58
C PRO A 111 -5.79 -12.92 -20.09
N VAL A 112 -4.81 -12.14 -19.63
CA VAL A 112 -4.78 -11.57 -18.28
C VAL A 112 -5.28 -10.15 -18.35
N ASP A 113 -6.16 -9.77 -17.43
CA ASP A 113 -6.62 -8.40 -17.29
C ASP A 113 -5.47 -7.53 -16.75
N ILE A 114 -4.95 -6.65 -17.60
CA ILE A 114 -3.86 -5.72 -17.28
C ILE A 114 -4.38 -4.31 -16.93
N THR A 115 -5.68 -4.08 -16.98
CA THR A 115 -6.28 -2.76 -16.76
C THR A 115 -5.93 -2.20 -15.39
N LYS A 116 -5.79 -3.08 -14.41
CA LYS A 116 -5.53 -2.74 -13.01
C LYS A 116 -4.10 -2.29 -12.73
N TYR A 117 -3.19 -2.50 -13.67
CA TYR A 117 -1.74 -2.29 -13.50
C TYR A 117 -1.19 -1.15 -14.36
N GLU A 118 -2.05 -0.31 -14.97
CA GLU A 118 -1.58 0.84 -15.74
C GLU A 118 -1.13 1.97 -14.80
N GLU A 119 0.08 2.47 -15.01
CA GLU A 119 0.68 3.61 -14.31
C GLU A 119 -0.27 4.82 -14.25
N SER A 120 -1.05 5.07 -15.30
CA SER A 120 -2.00 6.18 -15.37
C SER A 120 -3.08 6.18 -14.29
N ASN A 121 -3.47 5.00 -13.79
CA ASN A 121 -4.45 4.87 -12.71
C ASN A 121 -3.82 5.13 -11.33
N ILE A 122 -2.51 4.95 -11.23
CA ILE A 122 -1.73 5.16 -10.01
C ILE A 122 -1.35 6.63 -9.88
N GLU A 123 -0.93 7.27 -10.99
CA GLU A 123 -0.49 8.67 -11.01
C GLU A 123 -1.59 9.68 -10.66
N ASN A 124 -2.86 9.35 -10.94
CA ASN A 124 -4.01 10.22 -10.71
C ASN A 124 -4.77 9.91 -9.41
N GLY A 125 -4.35 8.89 -8.68
CA GLY A 125 -4.98 8.48 -7.41
C GLY A 125 -4.52 9.32 -6.22
N ILE A 126 -5.31 9.27 -5.14
CA ILE A 126 -4.90 9.86 -3.86
C ILE A 126 -4.00 8.87 -3.14
N ILE A 127 -2.78 9.28 -2.89
CA ILE A 127 -1.79 8.54 -2.09
C ILE A 127 -2.13 8.70 -0.61
N VAL A 128 -1.96 7.62 0.15
CA VAL A 128 -1.91 7.62 1.61
C VAL A 128 -0.64 6.91 2.03
N ASP A 129 0.28 7.67 2.61
CA ASP A 129 1.56 7.17 3.10
C ASP A 129 1.75 7.55 4.58
N LEU A 130 2.06 6.56 5.41
CA LEU A 130 2.29 6.71 6.84
C LEU A 130 3.74 6.48 7.26
N THR A 131 4.66 6.35 6.31
CA THR A 131 6.06 5.98 6.58
C THR A 131 7.07 6.79 5.77
N ALA A 132 6.64 7.87 5.08
CA ALA A 132 7.54 8.76 4.34
C ALA A 132 8.59 9.42 5.25
N ASP A 133 8.31 9.54 6.54
CA ASP A 133 9.24 10.09 7.53
C ASP A 133 10.50 9.23 7.77
N GLN A 134 10.52 7.97 7.31
CA GLN A 134 11.76 7.19 7.26
C GLN A 134 12.82 7.80 6.31
N PHE A 135 12.39 8.65 5.39
CA PHE A 135 13.23 9.39 4.43
C PHE A 135 13.36 10.88 4.80
N GLY A 136 12.81 11.32 5.92
CA GLY A 136 12.84 12.72 6.38
C GLY A 136 11.64 13.56 5.95
N GLU A 137 10.65 12.95 5.33
CA GLU A 137 9.39 13.58 4.93
C GLU A 137 8.36 13.65 6.06
N VAL A 138 7.13 14.05 5.75
CA VAL A 138 6.05 14.12 6.75
C VAL A 138 5.58 12.71 7.16
N PRO A 139 5.24 12.50 8.44
CA PRO A 139 4.83 11.18 8.94
C PRO A 139 3.44 10.71 8.44
N VAL A 140 2.64 11.61 7.88
CA VAL A 140 1.34 11.30 7.27
C VAL A 140 1.19 12.13 6.00
N PHE A 141 1.26 11.49 4.87
CA PHE A 141 0.96 12.11 3.58
C PHE A 141 -0.39 11.61 3.06
N VAL A 142 -1.25 12.53 2.64
CA VAL A 142 -2.50 12.25 1.92
C VAL A 142 -2.67 13.28 0.84
N GLY A 143 -2.56 12.88 -0.42
CA GLY A 143 -2.63 13.80 -1.55
C GLY A 143 -2.37 13.11 -2.88
N TYR A 144 -2.33 13.88 -3.94
CA TYR A 144 -1.85 13.38 -5.23
C TYR A 144 -0.34 13.18 -5.21
N ILE A 145 0.16 12.38 -6.17
CA ILE A 145 1.59 12.11 -6.29
C ILE A 145 2.40 13.42 -6.29
N ASP A 146 3.35 13.52 -5.39
CA ASP A 146 4.20 14.71 -5.20
C ASP A 146 5.64 14.48 -5.68
N GLY A 147 6.51 15.45 -5.39
CA GLY A 147 7.93 15.39 -5.75
C GLY A 147 8.63 14.18 -5.15
N PHE A 148 8.37 13.87 -3.88
CA PHE A 148 8.99 12.76 -3.16
C PHE A 148 8.60 11.40 -3.78
N HIS A 149 7.31 11.12 -3.94
CA HIS A 149 6.86 9.84 -4.48
C HIS A 149 7.28 9.64 -5.95
N LYS A 150 7.48 10.73 -6.72
CA LYS A 150 7.99 10.67 -8.10
C LYS A 150 9.46 10.28 -8.21
N GLU A 151 10.23 10.36 -7.13
CA GLU A 151 11.61 9.90 -7.12
C GLU A 151 11.72 8.37 -7.12
N PHE A 152 10.66 7.68 -6.72
CA PHE A 152 10.62 6.23 -6.76
C PHE A 152 10.14 5.74 -8.12
N GLU A 153 11.04 5.08 -8.85
CA GLU A 153 10.67 4.37 -10.07
C GLU A 153 9.65 3.28 -9.73
N PHE A 154 8.51 3.30 -10.42
CA PHE A 154 7.46 2.33 -10.21
C PHE A 154 7.98 0.89 -10.42
N ASP A 155 7.73 0.03 -9.45
CA ASP A 155 8.09 -1.39 -9.49
C ASP A 155 6.84 -2.24 -9.75
N PHE A 156 5.91 -2.24 -8.82
CA PHE A 156 4.65 -2.96 -8.97
C PHE A 156 3.51 -2.34 -8.15
N ALA A 157 2.29 -2.71 -8.55
CA ALA A 157 1.09 -2.47 -7.76
C ALA A 157 0.20 -3.71 -7.78
N HIS A 158 -0.57 -3.89 -6.72
CA HIS A 158 -1.57 -4.95 -6.67
C HIS A 158 -2.79 -4.52 -5.84
N GLU A 159 -3.90 -5.23 -6.06
CA GLU A 159 -5.07 -5.08 -5.21
C GLU A 159 -4.79 -5.58 -3.80
N MET A 160 -5.32 -4.87 -2.82
CA MET A 160 -5.20 -5.31 -1.45
C MET A 160 -6.14 -6.49 -1.19
N ASP A 161 -5.57 -7.57 -0.65
CA ASP A 161 -6.33 -8.54 0.10
C ASP A 161 -6.43 -8.01 1.54
N TYR A 162 -7.63 -7.61 1.94
CA TYR A 162 -7.87 -7.00 3.25
C TYR A 162 -7.93 -8.03 4.39
N VAL A 163 -7.59 -9.29 4.10
CA VAL A 163 -7.48 -10.36 5.08
C VAL A 163 -6.03 -10.43 5.56
N LEU A 164 -5.82 -10.06 6.81
CA LEU A 164 -4.51 -10.16 7.44
C LEU A 164 -4.27 -11.59 7.94
N GLU A 165 -3.03 -12.05 7.85
CA GLU A 165 -2.61 -13.37 8.32
C GLU A 165 -1.37 -13.29 9.21
N GLY A 166 -1.22 -14.28 10.09
CA GLY A 166 -0.04 -14.48 10.92
C GLY A 166 0.34 -13.23 11.72
N ARG A 167 1.59 -12.81 11.61
CA ARG A 167 2.17 -11.66 12.32
C ARG A 167 1.39 -10.35 12.11
N LEU A 168 0.84 -10.12 10.92
CA LEU A 168 0.09 -8.89 10.63
C LEU A 168 -1.21 -8.80 11.45
N VAL A 169 -1.85 -9.92 11.77
CA VAL A 169 -3.03 -9.94 12.65
C VAL A 169 -2.65 -9.47 14.06
N GLU A 170 -1.52 -9.94 14.57
CA GLU A 170 -1.03 -9.54 15.90
C GLU A 170 -0.72 -8.05 15.94
N LEU A 171 0.01 -7.54 14.94
CA LEU A 171 0.32 -6.12 14.81
C LEU A 171 -0.94 -5.25 14.69
N TYR A 172 -1.91 -5.69 13.89
CA TYR A 172 -3.18 -4.97 13.74
C TYR A 172 -3.94 -4.89 15.06
N ASN A 173 -4.01 -5.99 15.81
CA ASN A 173 -4.65 -6.02 17.12
C ASN A 173 -3.97 -5.09 18.12
N ILE A 174 -2.62 -5.03 18.11
CA ILE A 174 -1.87 -4.07 18.94
C ILE A 174 -2.29 -2.64 18.58
N VAL A 175 -2.23 -2.27 17.29
CA VAL A 175 -2.61 -0.92 16.84
C VAL A 175 -4.09 -0.62 17.14
N TYR A 176 -4.96 -1.59 16.92
CA TYR A 176 -6.41 -1.44 17.12
C TYR A 176 -6.79 -1.07 18.56
N ASN A 177 -6.03 -1.52 19.56
CA ASN A 177 -6.23 -1.17 20.97
C ASN A 177 -6.02 0.33 21.26
N TYR A 178 -5.40 1.07 20.34
CA TYR A 178 -5.15 2.52 20.45
C TYR A 178 -6.04 3.39 19.55
N LEU A 179 -6.91 2.76 18.73
CA LEU A 179 -7.89 3.45 17.87
C LEU A 179 -9.16 3.78 18.65
#